data_312a43e80b2d59611514a9f8e6edfe9e
#
_entry.id   312a43e80b2d59611514a9f8e6edfe9e
#
_cell.length_a   1.000
_cell.length_b   1.000
_cell.length_c   1.000
_cell.angle_alpha   90.00
_cell.angle_beta   90.00
_cell.angle_gamma   90.00
#
_symmetry.space_group_name_H-M   'P 1'
#
loop_
_entity.id
_entity.type
_entity.pdbx_description
1 polymer ?
#
loop_
_entity_poly.entity_id
_entity_poly.type
_entity_poly.pdbx_seq_one_letter_code
_entity_poly.pdbx_strand_id
1 'polypeptide(L)'
;MKRLVLLAALAAAATLPAHAQQFPNRPITMIVPFAPGGIADITGRPLAVAMSRVLGQPVVVENKAGAGGAIGHAFVAKAKPDGYTIMTALSSIVVIPEADKVNGRPATYQMSDFTPIALLSADPTILLVPANAPWRSLKELIDDARSRPGKISYASSGV
;
A
#
# COMPACT_ATOMS: atom_id res chain seq x y z
N MET A 1 47.77 -15.69 -36.98
CA MET A 1 47.10 -14.43 -37.31
C MET A 1 45.58 -14.51 -37.19
N LYS A 2 44.89 -15.46 -37.84
CA LYS A 2 43.40 -15.55 -37.76
C LYS A 2 42.82 -15.71 -36.35
N ARG A 3 43.49 -16.48 -35.45
CA ARG A 3 43.05 -16.65 -34.04
C ARG A 3 43.20 -15.39 -33.20
N LEU A 4 44.20 -14.56 -33.47
CA LEU A 4 44.40 -13.29 -32.75
C LEU A 4 43.36 -12.25 -33.15
N VAL A 5 42.97 -12.22 -34.42
CA VAL A 5 41.92 -11.34 -34.95
C VAL A 5 40.54 -11.74 -34.35
N LEU A 6 40.29 -13.04 -34.18
CA LEU A 6 39.05 -13.53 -33.58
C LEU A 6 38.95 -13.15 -32.10
N LEU A 7 40.05 -13.25 -31.33
CA LEU A 7 40.11 -12.86 -29.92
C LEU A 7 39.95 -11.34 -29.73
N ALA A 8 40.55 -10.54 -30.63
CA ALA A 8 40.39 -9.10 -30.63
C ALA A 8 38.94 -8.66 -30.93
N ALA A 9 38.29 -9.31 -31.90
CA ALA A 9 36.89 -9.06 -32.20
C ALA A 9 35.93 -9.45 -31.07
N LEU A 10 36.20 -10.55 -30.34
CA LEU A 10 35.42 -10.96 -29.17
C LEU A 10 35.59 -9.98 -28.00
N ALA A 11 36.81 -9.48 -27.78
CA ALA A 11 37.09 -8.47 -26.74
C ALA A 11 36.44 -7.11 -27.07
N ALA A 12 36.38 -6.71 -28.32
CA ALA A 12 35.70 -5.49 -28.76
C ALA A 12 34.17 -5.59 -28.64
N ALA A 13 33.58 -6.76 -28.81
CA ALA A 13 32.14 -6.99 -28.60
C ALA A 13 31.72 -6.92 -27.11
N ALA A 14 32.66 -7.20 -26.19
CA ALA A 14 32.40 -7.11 -24.72
C ALA A 14 32.37 -5.67 -24.18
N THR A 15 32.77 -4.66 -24.97
CA THR A 15 32.79 -3.24 -24.54
C THR A 15 31.55 -2.46 -24.97
N LEU A 16 30.49 -3.13 -25.43
CA LEU A 16 29.21 -2.45 -25.67
C LEU A 16 28.72 -1.88 -24.32
N PRO A 17 28.44 -0.57 -24.24
CA PRO A 17 27.89 0.00 -23.02
C PRO A 17 26.58 -0.72 -22.71
N ALA A 18 26.54 -1.40 -21.57
CA ALA A 18 25.29 -1.87 -21.01
C ALA A 18 24.47 -0.62 -20.68
N HIS A 19 23.57 -0.22 -21.56
CA HIS A 19 22.57 0.79 -21.23
C HIS A 19 21.72 0.22 -20.09
N ALA A 20 22.07 0.55 -18.86
CA ALA A 20 21.19 0.32 -17.73
C ALA A 20 19.85 0.97 -18.09
N GLN A 21 18.79 0.18 -18.15
CA GLN A 21 17.47 0.69 -18.47
C GLN A 21 17.15 1.79 -17.47
N GLN A 22 16.96 3.00 -17.96
CA GLN A 22 16.69 4.17 -17.11
C GLN A 22 15.34 3.94 -16.41
N PHE A 23 15.35 3.81 -15.10
CA PHE A 23 14.14 3.67 -14.30
C PHE A 23 13.64 5.07 -13.87
N PRO A 24 12.33 5.34 -13.99
CA PRO A 24 11.31 4.57 -14.71
C PRO A 24 11.31 4.88 -16.22
N ASN A 25 11.08 3.86 -17.06
CA ASN A 25 10.97 4.01 -18.53
C ASN A 25 9.54 3.76 -19.05
N ARG A 26 8.58 3.53 -18.17
CA ARG A 26 7.16 3.30 -18.44
C ARG A 26 6.31 3.78 -17.26
N PRO A 27 5.00 3.92 -17.45
CA PRO A 27 4.11 4.32 -16.36
C PRO A 27 4.19 3.41 -15.13
N ILE A 28 4.08 4.02 -13.95
CA ILE A 28 4.00 3.36 -12.65
C ILE A 28 2.52 3.28 -12.25
N THR A 29 2.08 2.13 -11.74
CA THR A 29 0.73 1.97 -11.18
C THR A 29 0.78 2.15 -9.67
N MET A 30 0.00 3.09 -9.14
CA MET A 30 -0.19 3.30 -7.71
C MET A 30 -1.53 2.70 -7.29
N ILE A 31 -1.49 1.59 -6.57
CA ILE A 31 -2.69 0.95 -6.01
C ILE A 31 -3.15 1.70 -4.76
N VAL A 32 -4.43 2.04 -4.75
CA VAL A 32 -5.14 2.54 -3.57
C VAL A 32 -6.10 1.42 -3.13
N PRO A 33 -5.86 0.72 -2.00
CA PRO A 33 -6.64 -0.44 -1.59
C PRO A 33 -8.01 -0.09 -0.97
N PHE A 34 -8.51 1.11 -1.24
CA PHE A 34 -9.77 1.63 -0.72
C PHE A 34 -10.59 2.32 -1.82
N ALA A 35 -11.86 2.59 -1.50
CA ALA A 35 -12.76 3.28 -2.42
C ALA A 35 -12.26 4.69 -2.78
N PRO A 36 -12.55 5.18 -3.98
CA PRO A 36 -12.26 6.55 -4.35
C PRO A 36 -12.88 7.55 -3.36
N GLY A 37 -12.15 8.66 -3.11
CA GLY A 37 -12.57 9.72 -2.19
C GLY A 37 -12.28 9.45 -0.71
N GLY A 38 -11.81 8.26 -0.34
CA GLY A 38 -11.30 7.96 1.01
C GLY A 38 -9.91 8.56 1.26
N ILE A 39 -9.45 8.54 2.52
CA ILE A 39 -8.18 9.18 2.93
C ILE A 39 -6.97 8.70 2.11
N ALA A 40 -6.88 7.41 1.81
CA ALA A 40 -5.79 6.87 0.99
C ALA A 40 -5.84 7.39 -0.45
N ASP A 41 -7.04 7.62 -0.99
CA ASP A 41 -7.22 8.12 -2.35
C ASP A 41 -6.92 9.62 -2.45
N ILE A 42 -7.46 10.44 -1.51
CA ILE A 42 -7.22 11.89 -1.49
C ILE A 42 -5.76 12.24 -1.14
N THR A 43 -5.03 11.35 -0.49
CA THR A 43 -3.60 11.49 -0.23
C THR A 43 -2.78 10.96 -1.42
N GLY A 44 -3.18 9.82 -1.99
CA GLY A 44 -2.46 9.15 -3.06
C GLY A 44 -2.47 9.91 -4.38
N ARG A 45 -3.59 10.53 -4.77
CA ARG A 45 -3.69 11.22 -6.07
C ARG A 45 -2.76 12.44 -6.18
N PRO A 46 -2.71 13.37 -5.21
CA PRO A 46 -1.73 14.47 -5.25
C PRO A 46 -0.28 13.96 -5.26
N LEU A 47 0.01 12.89 -4.49
CA LEU A 47 1.32 12.27 -4.49
C LEU A 47 1.67 11.71 -5.87
N ALA A 48 0.75 10.99 -6.53
CA ALA A 48 0.95 10.45 -7.88
C ALA A 48 1.25 11.56 -8.90
N VAL A 49 0.55 12.70 -8.80
CA VAL A 49 0.81 13.87 -9.65
C VAL A 49 2.21 14.43 -9.40
N ALA A 50 2.61 14.59 -8.13
CA ALA A 50 3.94 15.08 -7.78
C ALA A 50 5.04 14.13 -8.25
N MET A 51 4.87 12.82 -8.03
CA MET A 51 5.80 11.79 -8.50
C MET A 51 5.93 11.78 -10.02
N SER A 52 4.82 11.92 -10.74
CA SER A 52 4.85 11.95 -12.21
C SER A 52 5.74 13.08 -12.74
N ARG A 53 5.69 14.26 -12.09
CA ARG A 53 6.52 15.41 -12.48
C ARG A 53 8.02 15.15 -12.24
N VAL A 54 8.35 14.54 -11.11
CA VAL A 54 9.75 14.29 -10.72
C VAL A 54 10.34 13.14 -11.53
N LEU A 55 9.56 12.08 -11.75
CA LEU A 55 10.02 10.85 -12.40
C LEU A 55 9.98 10.93 -13.93
N GLY A 56 9.32 11.94 -14.51
CA GLY A 56 9.16 12.07 -15.97
C GLY A 56 8.30 10.97 -16.61
N GLN A 57 7.62 10.16 -15.79
CA GLN A 57 6.71 9.10 -16.24
C GLN A 57 5.38 9.21 -15.50
N PRO A 58 4.26 8.87 -16.14
CA PRO A 58 2.96 8.88 -15.46
C PRO A 58 2.92 7.93 -14.27
N VAL A 59 2.37 8.41 -13.14
CA VAL A 59 1.97 7.56 -12.01
C VAL A 59 0.45 7.50 -12.00
N VAL A 60 -0.10 6.34 -12.35
CA VAL A 60 -1.54 6.13 -12.55
C VAL A 60 -2.14 5.50 -11.29
N VAL A 61 -3.15 6.16 -10.73
CA VAL A 61 -3.85 5.66 -9.53
C VAL A 61 -4.95 4.67 -9.94
N GLU A 62 -4.93 3.49 -9.33
CA GLU A 62 -5.95 2.45 -9.47
C GLU A 62 -6.50 2.04 -8.11
N ASN A 63 -7.82 2.18 -7.91
CA ASN A 63 -8.49 1.77 -6.68
C ASN A 63 -8.82 0.28 -6.71
N LYS A 64 -8.36 -0.49 -5.70
CA LYS A 64 -8.69 -1.91 -5.49
C LYS A 64 -9.25 -2.12 -4.10
N ALA A 65 -10.49 -1.65 -3.91
CA ALA A 65 -11.18 -1.68 -2.63
C ALA A 65 -11.72 -3.08 -2.29
N GLY A 66 -11.90 -3.32 -0.99
CA GLY A 66 -12.60 -4.47 -0.44
C GLY A 66 -11.86 -5.12 0.73
N ALA A 67 -12.65 -5.75 1.63
CA ALA A 67 -12.16 -6.43 2.83
C ALA A 67 -11.17 -5.59 3.66
N GLY A 68 -11.52 -4.32 3.96
CA GLY A 68 -10.64 -3.42 4.72
C GLY A 68 -9.32 -3.07 4.04
N GLY A 69 -9.19 -3.32 2.74
CA GLY A 69 -7.95 -3.14 1.96
C GLY A 69 -7.25 -4.45 1.60
N ALA A 70 -7.66 -5.60 2.17
CA ALA A 70 -6.97 -6.88 1.95
C ALA A 70 -6.84 -7.25 0.47
N ILE A 71 -7.84 -6.91 -0.36
CA ILE A 71 -7.82 -7.21 -1.80
C ILE A 71 -6.67 -6.45 -2.49
N GLY A 72 -6.57 -5.15 -2.24
CA GLY A 72 -5.50 -4.33 -2.81
C GLY A 72 -4.11 -4.69 -2.27
N HIS A 73 -4.00 -4.97 -0.96
CA HIS A 73 -2.76 -5.42 -0.34
C HIS A 73 -2.28 -6.73 -0.96
N ALA A 74 -3.15 -7.75 -1.05
CA ALA A 74 -2.81 -9.04 -1.66
C ALA A 74 -2.47 -8.92 -3.15
N PHE A 75 -3.06 -7.97 -3.87
CA PHE A 75 -2.70 -7.69 -5.25
C PHE A 75 -1.25 -7.20 -5.37
N VAL A 76 -0.87 -6.23 -4.52
CA VAL A 76 0.49 -5.67 -4.56
C VAL A 76 1.52 -6.67 -4.04
N ALA A 77 1.20 -7.45 -3.00
CA ALA A 77 2.07 -8.51 -2.49
C ALA A 77 2.47 -9.54 -3.57
N LYS A 78 1.61 -9.75 -4.57
CA LYS A 78 1.85 -10.67 -5.69
C LYS A 78 2.42 -9.98 -6.94
N ALA A 79 2.56 -8.66 -6.92
CA ALA A 79 3.10 -7.92 -8.05
C ALA A 79 4.62 -8.16 -8.19
N LYS A 80 5.16 -7.89 -9.38
CA LYS A 80 6.61 -7.95 -9.59
C LYS A 80 7.29 -6.86 -8.75
N PRO A 81 8.39 -7.17 -8.03
CA PRO A 81 9.12 -6.21 -7.21
C PRO A 81 10.09 -5.36 -8.08
N ASP A 82 9.58 -4.78 -9.15
CA ASP A 82 10.35 -4.01 -10.13
C ASP A 82 10.16 -2.48 -10.03
N GLY A 83 9.41 -2.03 -8.99
CA GLY A 83 9.13 -0.62 -8.74
C GLY A 83 8.00 -0.02 -9.57
N TYR A 84 7.39 -0.76 -10.49
CA TYR A 84 6.29 -0.26 -11.33
C TYR A 84 4.90 -0.48 -10.74
N THR A 85 4.80 -1.20 -9.64
CA THR A 85 3.58 -1.30 -8.84
C THR A 85 3.89 -0.85 -7.43
N ILE A 86 3.30 0.26 -7.02
CA ILE A 86 3.43 0.83 -5.68
C ILE A 86 2.05 0.96 -5.05
N MET A 87 1.98 1.28 -3.76
CA MET A 87 0.72 1.35 -3.04
C MET A 87 0.73 2.46 -1.99
N THR A 88 -0.40 3.15 -1.82
CA THR A 88 -0.69 3.87 -0.58
C THR A 88 -1.39 2.93 0.39
N ALA A 89 -0.85 2.76 1.58
CA ALA A 89 -1.41 1.87 2.59
C ALA A 89 -1.87 2.64 3.82
N LEU A 90 -2.90 2.14 4.48
CA LEU A 90 -3.32 2.55 5.82
C LEU A 90 -2.90 1.49 6.84
N SER A 91 -3.12 1.75 8.13
CA SER A 91 -2.75 0.85 9.23
C SER A 91 -3.34 -0.56 9.12
N SER A 92 -4.43 -0.75 8.38
CA SER A 92 -5.01 -2.08 8.14
C SER A 92 -4.04 -3.07 7.49
N ILE A 93 -3.00 -2.59 6.79
CA ILE A 93 -1.98 -3.47 6.19
C ILE A 93 -1.27 -4.33 7.24
N VAL A 94 -1.04 -3.82 8.44
CA VAL A 94 -0.42 -4.58 9.54
C VAL A 94 -1.45 -5.33 10.39
N VAL A 95 -2.69 -4.83 10.46
CA VAL A 95 -3.73 -5.41 11.31
C VAL A 95 -4.34 -6.68 10.71
N ILE A 96 -4.60 -6.68 9.40
CA ILE A 96 -5.30 -7.79 8.74
C ILE A 96 -4.57 -9.14 8.87
N PRO A 97 -3.26 -9.26 8.60
CA PRO A 97 -2.58 -10.55 8.75
C PRO A 97 -2.61 -11.08 10.18
N GLU A 98 -2.51 -10.20 11.17
CA GLU A 98 -2.58 -10.61 12.59
C GLU A 98 -4.02 -11.00 12.99
N ALA A 99 -5.02 -10.29 12.52
CA ALA A 99 -6.42 -10.65 12.73
C ALA A 99 -6.77 -12.00 12.07
N ASP A 100 -6.24 -12.28 10.89
CA ASP A 100 -6.43 -13.59 10.23
C ASP A 100 -5.80 -14.72 11.07
N LYS A 101 -4.59 -14.54 11.59
CA LYS A 101 -3.95 -15.48 12.51
C LYS A 101 -4.82 -15.79 13.74
N VAL A 102 -5.27 -14.75 14.42
CA VAL A 102 -6.11 -14.89 15.64
C VAL A 102 -7.40 -15.63 15.32
N ASN A 103 -7.98 -15.42 14.14
CA ASN A 103 -9.21 -16.08 13.70
C ASN A 103 -8.98 -17.45 13.02
N GLY A 104 -7.77 -17.97 13.02
CA GLY A 104 -7.43 -19.26 12.40
C GLY A 104 -7.57 -19.25 10.87
N ARG A 105 -7.54 -18.10 10.23
CA ARG A 105 -7.61 -17.95 8.77
C ARG A 105 -6.21 -17.83 8.17
N PRO A 106 -5.97 -18.40 6.99
CA PRO A 106 -4.70 -18.15 6.30
C PRO A 106 -4.60 -16.70 5.86
N ALA A 107 -3.49 -16.05 6.21
CA ALA A 107 -3.21 -14.69 5.76
C ALA A 107 -3.04 -14.66 4.23
N THR A 108 -3.65 -13.67 3.58
CA THR A 108 -3.58 -13.51 2.12
C THR A 108 -2.29 -12.82 1.66
N TYR A 109 -1.58 -12.18 2.59
CA TYR A 109 -0.27 -11.55 2.44
C TYR A 109 0.42 -11.45 3.81
N GLN A 110 1.71 -11.15 3.81
CA GLN A 110 2.50 -10.88 5.01
C GLN A 110 3.24 -9.54 4.87
N MET A 111 3.65 -8.95 5.99
CA MET A 111 4.40 -7.70 5.97
C MET A 111 5.76 -7.82 5.26
N SER A 112 6.36 -9.00 5.27
CA SER A 112 7.58 -9.31 4.52
C SER A 112 7.43 -9.24 3.00
N ASP A 113 6.21 -9.23 2.48
CA ASP A 113 5.93 -9.12 1.04
C ASP A 113 6.06 -7.68 0.53
N PHE A 114 6.26 -6.72 1.43
CA PHE A 114 6.34 -5.30 1.09
C PHE A 114 7.66 -4.67 1.51
N THR A 115 8.11 -3.70 0.72
CA THR A 115 9.20 -2.80 1.07
C THR A 115 8.63 -1.41 1.31
N PRO A 116 8.62 -0.88 2.56
CA PRO A 116 8.18 0.48 2.84
C PRO A 116 9.08 1.51 2.15
N ILE A 117 8.48 2.55 1.57
CA ILE A 117 9.21 3.63 0.88
C ILE A 117 9.24 4.88 1.76
N ALA A 118 8.07 5.35 2.21
CA ALA A 118 7.95 6.56 3.03
C ALA A 118 6.66 6.56 3.85
N LEU A 119 6.70 7.24 4.99
CA LEU A 119 5.52 7.61 5.75
C LEU A 119 4.97 8.92 5.20
N LEU A 120 3.71 8.90 4.73
CA LEU A 120 3.06 10.07 4.12
C LEU A 120 2.38 10.96 5.15
N SER A 121 1.71 10.35 6.14
CA SER A 121 1.07 11.02 7.27
C SER A 121 1.06 10.13 8.50
N ALA A 122 0.86 10.73 9.67
CA ALA A 122 0.75 10.04 10.96
C ALA A 122 -0.49 10.57 11.67
N ASP A 123 -1.67 10.24 11.13
CA ASP A 123 -2.94 10.72 11.66
C ASP A 123 -3.45 9.78 12.76
N PRO A 124 -3.79 10.29 13.94
CA PRO A 124 -4.34 9.47 15.01
C PRO A 124 -5.75 8.99 14.67
N THR A 125 -6.07 7.76 15.06
CA THR A 125 -7.46 7.28 15.06
C THR A 125 -8.23 7.97 16.17
N ILE A 126 -9.41 8.51 15.86
CA ILE A 126 -10.30 9.13 16.82
C ILE A 126 -11.61 8.36 16.91
N LEU A 127 -12.15 8.28 18.13
CA LEU A 127 -13.47 7.75 18.39
C LEU A 127 -14.46 8.91 18.47
N LEU A 128 -15.47 8.87 17.61
CA LEU A 128 -16.54 9.88 17.57
C LEU A 128 -17.85 9.28 18.05
N VAL A 129 -18.59 10.07 18.82
CA VAL A 129 -19.96 9.75 19.22
C VAL A 129 -20.86 10.95 18.89
N PRO A 130 -22.20 10.76 18.71
CA PRO A 130 -23.13 11.86 18.54
C PRO A 130 -23.02 12.87 19.70
N ALA A 131 -23.22 14.17 19.42
CA ALA A 131 -23.10 15.21 20.44
C ALA A 131 -24.05 15.02 21.64
N ASN A 132 -25.19 14.37 21.42
CA ASN A 132 -26.18 14.02 22.44
C ASN A 132 -25.95 12.64 23.07
N ALA A 133 -24.86 11.96 22.79
CA ALA A 133 -24.54 10.68 23.41
C ALA A 133 -24.38 10.84 24.93
N PRO A 134 -24.72 9.84 25.74
CA PRO A 134 -24.62 9.91 27.18
C PRO A 134 -23.17 9.92 27.71
N TRP A 135 -22.23 9.45 26.89
CA TRP A 135 -20.83 9.30 27.27
C TRP A 135 -20.03 10.58 27.03
N ARG A 136 -19.20 10.95 28.01
CA ARG A 136 -18.29 12.12 27.97
C ARG A 136 -16.81 11.68 27.97
N SER A 137 -16.58 10.38 28.15
CA SER A 137 -15.23 9.79 28.16
C SER A 137 -15.24 8.40 27.58
N LEU A 138 -14.05 7.94 27.13
CA LEU A 138 -13.86 6.56 26.67
C LEU A 138 -14.19 5.55 27.76
N LYS A 139 -13.89 5.90 29.03
CA LYS A 139 -14.20 5.02 30.17
C LYS A 139 -15.70 4.79 30.32
N GLU A 140 -16.50 5.85 30.26
CA GLU A 140 -17.97 5.74 30.34
C GLU A 140 -18.55 4.88 29.22
N LEU A 141 -18.06 5.05 27.98
CA LEU A 141 -18.46 4.22 26.86
C LEU A 141 -18.11 2.74 27.08
N ILE A 142 -16.91 2.45 27.57
CA ILE A 142 -16.46 1.07 27.85
C ILE A 142 -17.31 0.45 28.97
N ASP A 143 -17.57 1.19 30.05
CA ASP A 143 -18.35 0.69 31.16
C ASP A 143 -19.81 0.41 30.76
N ASP A 144 -20.39 1.26 29.93
CA ASP A 144 -21.72 1.03 29.35
C ASP A 144 -21.73 -0.17 28.40
N ALA A 145 -20.72 -0.29 27.54
CA ALA A 145 -20.61 -1.44 26.64
C ALA A 145 -20.48 -2.78 27.36
N ARG A 146 -19.77 -2.80 28.50
CA ARG A 146 -19.67 -3.96 29.40
C ARG A 146 -20.97 -4.30 30.10
N SER A 147 -21.73 -3.27 30.52
CA SER A 147 -23.02 -3.46 31.19
C SER A 147 -24.10 -3.96 30.21
N ARG A 148 -23.97 -3.69 28.92
CA ARG A 148 -24.94 -4.00 27.88
C ARG A 148 -24.30 -4.66 26.65
N PRO A 149 -23.75 -5.87 26.77
CA PRO A 149 -23.05 -6.54 25.66
C PRO A 149 -23.90 -6.62 24.39
N GLY A 150 -23.32 -6.26 23.24
CA GLY A 150 -23.99 -6.31 21.94
C GLY A 150 -25.08 -5.27 21.70
N LYS A 151 -25.25 -4.26 22.58
CA LYS A 151 -26.26 -3.21 22.44
C LYS A 151 -25.74 -1.90 21.86
N ILE A 152 -24.43 -1.72 21.78
CA ILE A 152 -23.79 -0.55 21.19
C ILE A 152 -23.28 -0.93 19.81
N SER A 153 -23.77 -0.23 18.80
CA SER A 153 -23.28 -0.36 17.42
C SER A 153 -22.22 0.67 17.14
N TYR A 154 -21.24 0.33 16.32
CA TYR A 154 -20.24 1.26 15.82
C TYR A 154 -20.06 1.10 14.31
N ALA A 155 -19.52 2.13 13.67
CA ALA A 155 -19.12 2.09 12.28
C ALA A 155 -17.61 2.32 12.18
N SER A 156 -16.99 1.66 11.19
CA SER A 156 -15.59 1.89 10.82
C SER A 156 -15.47 1.89 9.30
N SER A 157 -14.34 2.34 8.77
CA SER A 157 -14.04 2.25 7.34
C SER A 157 -13.76 0.81 6.86
N GLY A 158 -13.87 -0.15 7.75
CA GLY A 158 -13.63 -1.57 7.51
C GLY A 158 -12.27 -2.03 8.04
N VAL A 159 -12.26 -3.20 8.62
CA VAL A 159 -11.11 -4.06 8.95
C VAL A 159 -11.42 -5.48 8.53
#